data_d99b88a5ec62cea4ff8e4ebe40c1d47d
#
_entry.id   d99b88a5ec62cea4ff8e4ebe40c1d47d
#
_cell.length_a   1.000
_cell.length_b   1.000
_cell.length_c   1.000
_cell.angle_alpha   90.00
_cell.angle_beta   90.00
_cell.angle_gamma   90.00
#
_symmetry.space_group_name_H-M   'P 1'
#
loop_
_entity.id
_entity.type
_entity.pdbx_description
1 polymer ?
#
loop_
_entity_poly.entity_id
_entity_poly.type
_entity_poly.pdbx_seq_one_letter_code
_entity_poly.pdbx_strand_id
1 'polypeptide(L)'
;MNLEQKILTDNFSVGIIGMGYVGLPLALEFAAKGIKVTGFDLDNNKVRIINRDRKSYIKHISSAKISEQVRRKTLAATSDFSKLKEADIVIICVPTPLNMNREPDLSYVLNSTNEIAKYLRKGQLISLESTTYPGTTDEDILNVLNRTGLKAGKDFYLCFSPEREDPNNPDFTTSTIPKIVGGYSKKCRELGVLVYSKVIKKVVPVTSTKAAEAAKLLENIYRSINIALVNELKMVFDRMGIDIWEVIRAASTKPFGFTPFYPGPGLGGHCIPIDPFYLTWKAREFDISSKFIELAGEINTSMPFYVIEKVIHALNDHMKSIKGSKILILGLAYKKDIDDLRESPSLKLIELLQDHGAKVDYNDDYVTTIPKLRNYDFRKKSVKITAANLKKYDLVLLSTDHTYYDYKMILKNSAIIVDTRNGFGKLKSKKIYKA
;
A
#
# COMPACT_ATOMS: atom_id res chain seq x y z
N MET A 1 22.65 27.56 -17.40
CA MET A 1 22.77 26.88 -16.06
C MET A 1 22.51 25.40 -16.28
N ASN A 2 23.43 24.54 -15.88
CA ASN A 2 23.22 23.08 -15.96
C ASN A 2 22.26 22.61 -14.85
N LEU A 3 21.80 21.34 -14.91
CA LEU A 3 20.81 20.83 -13.97
C LEU A 3 21.29 20.88 -12.50
N GLU A 4 22.54 20.54 -12.25
CA GLU A 4 23.12 20.58 -10.91
C GLU A 4 23.08 21.98 -10.30
N GLN A 5 23.49 22.98 -11.07
CA GLN A 5 23.42 24.40 -10.64
C GLN A 5 21.98 24.83 -10.36
N LYS A 6 21.02 24.41 -11.21
CA LYS A 6 19.61 24.70 -10.98
C LYS A 6 19.12 24.11 -9.66
N ILE A 7 19.50 22.84 -9.35
CA ILE A 7 19.10 22.17 -8.11
C ILE A 7 19.74 22.88 -6.90
N LEU A 8 21.03 23.19 -6.98
CA LEU A 8 21.74 23.85 -5.86
C LEU A 8 21.14 25.21 -5.51
N THR A 9 20.68 25.97 -6.51
CA THR A 9 20.08 27.30 -6.34
C THR A 9 18.56 27.30 -6.20
N ASP A 10 17.93 26.14 -6.05
CA ASP A 10 16.47 25.94 -5.98
C ASP A 10 15.71 26.50 -7.21
N ASN A 11 16.38 26.70 -8.33
CA ASN A 11 15.82 27.20 -9.57
C ASN A 11 15.54 26.06 -10.57
N PHE A 12 14.74 25.10 -10.17
CA PHE A 12 14.31 23.97 -11.00
C PHE A 12 12.83 23.70 -10.81
N SER A 13 12.24 22.95 -11.74
CA SER A 13 10.85 22.56 -11.73
C SER A 13 10.69 21.04 -11.72
N VAL A 14 9.63 20.56 -11.08
CA VAL A 14 9.32 19.12 -10.93
C VAL A 14 8.00 18.81 -11.61
N GLY A 15 8.00 17.81 -12.49
CA GLY A 15 6.81 17.16 -13.03
C GLY A 15 6.60 15.84 -12.32
N ILE A 16 5.41 15.57 -11.80
CA ILE A 16 5.07 14.29 -11.14
C ILE A 16 3.92 13.64 -11.90
N ILE A 17 4.18 12.46 -12.47
CA ILE A 17 3.18 11.67 -13.19
C ILE A 17 2.51 10.69 -12.23
N GLY A 18 1.19 10.82 -12.09
CA GLY A 18 0.38 10.05 -11.13
C GLY A 18 0.20 10.81 -9.81
N MET A 19 -0.92 11.51 -9.68
CA MET A 19 -1.29 12.27 -8.48
C MET A 19 -2.10 11.42 -7.50
N GLY A 20 -1.61 10.20 -7.20
CA GLY A 20 -2.17 9.26 -6.24
C GLY A 20 -1.59 9.40 -4.84
N TYR A 21 -1.67 8.29 -4.07
CA TYR A 21 -1.19 8.19 -2.68
C TYR A 21 0.32 8.42 -2.51
N VAL A 22 1.10 8.31 -3.59
CA VAL A 22 2.56 8.56 -3.63
C VAL A 22 2.85 9.96 -4.18
N GLY A 23 2.33 10.26 -5.37
CA GLY A 23 2.72 11.47 -6.09
C GLY A 23 2.19 12.76 -5.46
N LEU A 24 0.97 12.78 -4.91
CA LEU A 24 0.43 14.00 -4.30
C LEU A 24 1.17 14.40 -3.01
N PRO A 25 1.47 13.48 -2.04
CA PRO A 25 2.30 13.82 -0.89
C PRO A 25 3.67 14.38 -1.29
N LEU A 26 4.36 13.71 -2.21
CA LEU A 26 5.66 14.15 -2.69
C LEU A 26 5.60 15.51 -3.38
N ALA A 27 4.56 15.76 -4.19
CA ALA A 27 4.33 17.05 -4.82
C ALA A 27 4.20 18.19 -3.78
N LEU A 28 3.50 17.91 -2.69
CA LEU A 28 3.33 18.88 -1.59
C LEU A 28 4.64 19.16 -0.85
N GLU A 29 5.50 18.16 -0.67
CA GLU A 29 6.82 18.35 -0.03
C GLU A 29 7.70 19.29 -0.89
N PHE A 30 7.77 19.08 -2.20
CA PHE A 30 8.50 19.99 -3.11
C PHE A 30 7.88 21.40 -3.15
N ALA A 31 6.55 21.48 -3.29
CA ALA A 31 5.84 22.74 -3.35
C ALA A 31 5.99 23.57 -2.06
N ALA A 32 6.00 22.91 -0.89
CA ALA A 32 6.21 23.57 0.40
C ALA A 32 7.58 24.22 0.54
N LYS A 33 8.59 23.69 -0.18
CA LYS A 33 9.93 24.32 -0.29
C LYS A 33 10.00 25.46 -1.32
N GLY A 34 8.89 25.81 -1.95
CA GLY A 34 8.85 26.87 -2.97
C GLY A 34 9.22 26.41 -4.38
N ILE A 35 9.50 25.13 -4.58
CA ILE A 35 9.81 24.52 -5.88
C ILE A 35 8.53 24.42 -6.70
N LYS A 36 8.57 24.80 -7.97
CA LYS A 36 7.43 24.69 -8.87
C LYS A 36 7.16 23.23 -9.22
N VAL A 37 5.96 22.75 -8.92
CA VAL A 37 5.52 21.38 -9.20
C VAL A 37 4.32 21.39 -10.15
N THR A 38 4.40 20.59 -11.20
CA THR A 38 3.29 20.27 -12.09
C THR A 38 2.94 18.80 -11.94
N GLY A 39 1.77 18.51 -11.38
CA GLY A 39 1.23 17.15 -11.31
C GLY A 39 0.55 16.77 -12.62
N PHE A 40 0.87 15.60 -13.14
CA PHE A 40 0.25 15.03 -14.35
C PHE A 40 -0.64 13.85 -13.96
N ASP A 41 -1.93 13.89 -14.33
CA ASP A 41 -2.84 12.76 -14.12
C ASP A 41 -3.85 12.72 -15.27
N LEU A 42 -4.18 11.48 -15.72
CA LEU A 42 -5.19 11.27 -16.76
C LEU A 42 -6.62 11.52 -16.25
N ASP A 43 -6.83 11.46 -14.94
CA ASP A 43 -8.12 11.76 -14.31
C ASP A 43 -8.34 13.27 -14.20
N ASN A 44 -9.08 13.82 -15.15
CA ASN A 44 -9.46 15.24 -15.17
C ASN A 44 -10.21 15.69 -13.91
N ASN A 45 -10.86 14.77 -13.18
CA ASN A 45 -11.52 15.09 -11.93
C ASN A 45 -10.50 15.42 -10.83
N LYS A 46 -9.41 14.63 -10.71
CA LYS A 46 -8.31 14.95 -9.78
C LYS A 46 -7.66 16.29 -10.14
N VAL A 47 -7.39 16.51 -11.44
CA VAL A 47 -6.84 17.79 -11.93
C VAL A 47 -7.74 18.97 -11.53
N ARG A 48 -9.05 18.85 -11.71
CA ARG A 48 -10.02 19.86 -11.30
C ARG A 48 -10.04 20.09 -9.79
N ILE A 49 -10.06 19.01 -9.01
CA ILE A 49 -10.08 19.07 -7.53
C ILE A 49 -8.85 19.82 -7.02
N ILE A 50 -7.65 19.53 -7.52
CA ILE A 50 -6.42 20.23 -7.11
C ILE A 50 -6.49 21.71 -7.49
N ASN A 51 -6.74 22.03 -8.77
CA ASN A 51 -6.59 23.40 -9.28
C ASN A 51 -7.73 24.34 -8.86
N ARG A 52 -8.99 23.85 -8.88
CA ARG A 52 -10.19 24.68 -8.67
C ARG A 52 -10.73 24.52 -7.26
N ASP A 53 -11.01 23.29 -6.85
CA ASP A 53 -11.65 23.03 -5.57
C ASP A 53 -10.65 23.16 -4.40
N ARG A 54 -9.34 23.01 -4.71
CA ARG A 54 -8.24 23.09 -3.75
C ARG A 54 -8.45 22.19 -2.54
N LYS A 55 -8.96 21.00 -2.83
CA LYS A 55 -9.33 19.98 -1.82
C LYS A 55 -8.44 18.75 -1.96
N SER A 56 -8.42 17.93 -0.93
CA SER A 56 -7.84 16.61 -0.98
C SER A 56 -8.90 15.57 -1.30
N TYR A 57 -8.55 14.61 -2.13
CA TYR A 57 -9.26 13.36 -2.34
C TYR A 57 -8.59 12.20 -1.58
N ILE A 58 -7.53 12.48 -0.83
CA ILE A 58 -6.82 11.53 0.05
C ILE A 58 -7.05 11.99 1.49
N LYS A 59 -7.73 11.18 2.30
CA LYS A 59 -8.25 11.60 3.62
C LYS A 59 -7.17 12.07 4.59
N HIS A 60 -6.00 11.43 4.61
CA HIS A 60 -4.91 11.82 5.50
C HIS A 60 -4.14 13.07 5.03
N ILE A 61 -4.43 13.60 3.84
CA ILE A 61 -3.84 14.85 3.35
C ILE A 61 -4.81 16.00 3.58
N SER A 62 -4.36 17.03 4.29
CA SER A 62 -5.17 18.21 4.55
C SER A 62 -5.42 19.03 3.29
N SER A 63 -6.67 19.37 3.03
CA SER A 63 -7.06 20.30 1.96
C SER A 63 -6.38 21.68 2.10
N ALA A 64 -6.10 22.11 3.33
CA ALA A 64 -5.39 23.36 3.59
C ALA A 64 -4.00 23.37 2.98
N LYS A 65 -3.25 22.26 3.05
CA LYS A 65 -1.92 22.14 2.42
C LYS A 65 -2.00 22.32 0.90
N ILE A 66 -2.96 21.66 0.24
CA ILE A 66 -3.16 21.80 -1.21
C ILE A 66 -3.54 23.25 -1.56
N SER A 67 -4.54 23.81 -0.85
CA SER A 67 -5.02 25.18 -1.07
C SER A 67 -3.89 26.22 -0.93
N GLU A 68 -3.02 26.05 0.04
CA GLU A 68 -1.87 26.91 0.26
C GLU A 68 -0.92 26.89 -0.95
N GLN A 69 -0.49 25.68 -1.40
CA GLN A 69 0.49 25.58 -2.48
C GLN A 69 -0.07 26.01 -3.84
N VAL A 70 -1.37 25.78 -4.10
CA VAL A 70 -2.03 26.28 -5.31
C VAL A 70 -2.13 27.82 -5.29
N ARG A 71 -2.44 28.44 -4.14
CA ARG A 71 -2.44 29.91 -3.99
C ARG A 71 -1.06 30.53 -4.18
N ARG A 72 -0.02 29.87 -3.66
CA ARG A 72 1.39 30.26 -3.83
C ARG A 72 1.91 30.04 -5.25
N LYS A 73 1.12 29.40 -6.12
CA LYS A 73 1.50 29.02 -7.49
C LYS A 73 2.71 28.08 -7.54
N THR A 74 2.97 27.34 -6.47
CA THR A 74 4.00 26.30 -6.37
C THR A 74 3.48 24.92 -6.77
N LEU A 75 2.16 24.70 -6.77
CA LEU A 75 1.50 23.47 -7.21
C LEU A 75 0.43 23.77 -8.25
N ALA A 76 0.48 23.05 -9.37
CA ALA A 76 -0.61 22.95 -10.35
C ALA A 76 -0.74 21.50 -10.84
N ALA A 77 -1.90 21.14 -11.39
CA ALA A 77 -2.11 19.85 -12.01
C ALA A 77 -2.60 19.99 -13.46
N THR A 78 -2.33 19.01 -14.31
CA THR A 78 -2.73 19.02 -15.71
C THR A 78 -2.88 17.60 -16.28
N SER A 79 -3.73 17.45 -17.30
CA SER A 79 -3.77 16.25 -18.15
C SER A 79 -3.04 16.47 -19.49
N ASP A 80 -2.46 17.63 -19.70
CA ASP A 80 -1.65 17.97 -20.89
C ASP A 80 -0.19 17.58 -20.66
N PHE A 81 0.19 16.41 -21.17
CA PHE A 81 1.55 15.89 -21.05
C PHE A 81 2.58 16.65 -21.89
N SER A 82 2.17 17.52 -22.82
CA SER A 82 3.11 18.36 -23.57
C SER A 82 3.92 19.29 -22.66
N LYS A 83 3.42 19.60 -21.46
CA LYS A 83 4.10 20.40 -20.44
C LYS A 83 5.26 19.68 -19.75
N LEU A 84 5.46 18.38 -20.00
CA LEU A 84 6.65 17.65 -19.51
C LEU A 84 7.98 18.29 -20.00
N LYS A 85 7.96 18.93 -21.16
CA LYS A 85 9.12 19.68 -21.67
C LYS A 85 9.56 20.85 -20.76
N GLU A 86 8.67 21.34 -19.89
CA GLU A 86 8.93 22.47 -18.98
C GLU A 86 9.57 22.01 -17.67
N ALA A 87 9.41 20.71 -17.30
CA ALA A 87 9.97 20.16 -16.07
C ALA A 87 11.47 19.87 -16.23
N ASP A 88 12.27 20.19 -15.22
CA ASP A 88 13.67 19.80 -15.15
C ASP A 88 13.82 18.40 -14.58
N ILE A 89 12.95 18.02 -13.65
CA ILE A 89 12.86 16.71 -13.03
C ILE A 89 11.49 16.11 -13.37
N VAL A 90 11.43 14.86 -13.80
CA VAL A 90 10.18 14.12 -14.03
C VAL A 90 10.18 12.88 -13.15
N ILE A 91 9.17 12.76 -12.28
CA ILE A 91 9.04 11.64 -11.35
C ILE A 91 7.80 10.83 -11.73
N ILE A 92 7.96 9.51 -11.85
CA ILE A 92 6.90 8.57 -12.21
C ILE A 92 6.38 7.88 -10.94
N CYS A 93 5.11 8.16 -10.58
CA CYS A 93 4.43 7.64 -9.40
C CYS A 93 3.10 6.95 -9.78
N VAL A 94 3.10 6.16 -10.84
CA VAL A 94 1.90 5.48 -11.34
C VAL A 94 1.73 4.10 -10.70
N PRO A 95 0.49 3.54 -10.71
CA PRO A 95 0.25 2.20 -10.20
C PRO A 95 1.01 1.13 -10.99
N THR A 96 1.39 0.07 -10.28
CA THR A 96 2.03 -1.13 -10.82
C THR A 96 1.29 -2.37 -10.28
N PRO A 97 0.11 -2.72 -10.82
CA PRO A 97 -0.65 -3.87 -10.38
C PRO A 97 -0.06 -5.17 -10.93
N LEU A 98 -0.55 -6.30 -10.40
CA LEU A 98 -0.41 -7.60 -11.05
C LEU A 98 -1.60 -7.85 -11.99
N ASN A 99 -1.36 -8.63 -13.05
CA ASN A 99 -2.42 -9.20 -13.86
C ASN A 99 -3.06 -10.41 -13.14
N MET A 100 -4.04 -11.06 -13.79
CA MET A 100 -4.73 -12.24 -13.23
C MET A 100 -3.80 -13.43 -12.97
N ASN A 101 -2.70 -13.53 -13.69
CA ASN A 101 -1.69 -14.58 -13.55
C ASN A 101 -0.60 -14.23 -12.51
N ARG A 102 -0.77 -13.15 -11.75
CA ARG A 102 0.21 -12.59 -10.80
C ARG A 102 1.53 -12.17 -11.46
N GLU A 103 1.48 -11.73 -12.72
CA GLU A 103 2.61 -11.15 -13.43
C GLU A 103 2.59 -9.62 -13.33
N PRO A 104 3.76 -8.94 -13.31
CA PRO A 104 3.85 -7.50 -13.29
C PRO A 104 3.16 -6.84 -14.50
N ASP A 105 2.24 -5.90 -14.24
CA ASP A 105 1.67 -5.05 -15.28
C ASP A 105 2.38 -3.68 -15.26
N LEU A 106 3.37 -3.52 -16.13
CA LEU A 106 4.11 -2.28 -16.30
C LEU A 106 3.47 -1.31 -17.28
N SER A 107 2.26 -1.58 -17.78
CA SER A 107 1.61 -0.76 -18.82
C SER A 107 1.54 0.73 -18.44
N TYR A 108 1.22 1.06 -17.19
CA TYR A 108 1.17 2.44 -16.70
C TYR A 108 2.55 3.11 -16.71
N VAL A 109 3.60 2.39 -16.30
CA VAL A 109 4.99 2.87 -16.30
C VAL A 109 5.46 3.10 -17.71
N LEU A 110 5.26 2.13 -18.60
CA LEU A 110 5.68 2.20 -20.01
C LEU A 110 4.92 3.28 -20.78
N ASN A 111 3.61 3.42 -20.55
CA ASN A 111 2.82 4.49 -21.15
C ASN A 111 3.31 5.88 -20.68
N SER A 112 3.58 6.04 -19.38
CA SER A 112 4.15 7.28 -18.85
C SER A 112 5.53 7.56 -19.44
N THR A 113 6.36 6.53 -19.59
CA THR A 113 7.69 6.65 -20.20
C THR A 113 7.60 7.02 -21.70
N ASN A 114 6.64 6.46 -22.42
CA ASN A 114 6.39 6.83 -23.82
C ASN A 114 5.93 8.30 -23.95
N GLU A 115 5.11 8.80 -23.02
CA GLU A 115 4.75 10.21 -22.99
C GLU A 115 5.97 11.09 -22.67
N ILE A 116 6.82 10.70 -21.72
CA ILE A 116 8.07 11.40 -21.43
C ILE A 116 8.96 11.45 -22.69
N ALA A 117 9.12 10.32 -23.40
CA ALA A 117 9.97 10.23 -24.58
C ALA A 117 9.59 11.25 -25.69
N LYS A 118 8.30 11.56 -25.84
CA LYS A 118 7.84 12.57 -26.82
C LYS A 118 8.34 13.98 -26.53
N TYR A 119 8.61 14.30 -25.26
CA TYR A 119 8.95 15.64 -24.79
C TYR A 119 10.30 15.69 -24.06
N LEU A 120 11.06 14.57 -24.08
CA LEU A 120 12.38 14.47 -23.44
C LEU A 120 13.35 15.47 -24.05
N ARG A 121 14.03 16.23 -23.21
CA ARG A 121 15.07 17.19 -23.61
C ARG A 121 16.36 16.98 -22.85
N LYS A 122 17.44 17.50 -23.39
CA LYS A 122 18.75 17.49 -22.72
C LYS A 122 18.68 18.17 -21.35
N GLY A 123 19.38 17.59 -20.41
CA GLY A 123 19.50 18.10 -19.04
C GLY A 123 18.34 17.72 -18.10
N GLN A 124 17.34 16.95 -18.54
CA GLN A 124 16.29 16.44 -17.65
C GLN A 124 16.75 15.25 -16.80
N LEU A 125 16.23 15.14 -15.59
CA LEU A 125 16.34 13.94 -14.75
C LEU A 125 15.00 13.23 -14.68
N ILE A 126 14.98 11.95 -15.00
CA ILE A 126 13.81 11.09 -14.91
C ILE A 126 14.02 10.15 -13.70
N SER A 127 13.06 10.09 -12.81
CA SER A 127 13.07 9.21 -11.63
C SER A 127 11.86 8.30 -11.62
N LEU A 128 12.06 7.00 -11.50
CA LEU A 128 10.97 6.07 -11.23
C LEU A 128 10.83 5.91 -9.70
N GLU A 129 9.60 6.06 -9.19
CA GLU A 129 9.25 5.76 -7.79
C GLU A 129 8.29 4.58 -7.65
N SER A 130 7.56 4.25 -8.70
CA SER A 130 6.67 3.08 -8.71
C SER A 130 7.46 1.81 -8.40
N THR A 131 6.90 0.94 -7.53
CA THR A 131 7.52 -0.34 -7.21
C THR A 131 7.53 -1.27 -8.41
N THR A 132 8.70 -1.82 -8.73
CA THR A 132 8.93 -2.70 -9.88
C THR A 132 10.00 -3.75 -9.53
N TYR A 133 10.28 -4.66 -10.47
CA TYR A 133 11.37 -5.63 -10.34
C TYR A 133 12.74 -5.00 -10.66
N PRO A 134 13.85 -5.56 -10.12
CA PRO A 134 15.20 -5.10 -10.44
C PRO A 134 15.49 -5.21 -11.93
N GLY A 135 15.87 -4.07 -12.53
CA GLY A 135 16.13 -3.94 -13.96
C GLY A 135 15.12 -3.08 -14.71
N THR A 136 13.92 -2.86 -14.17
CA THR A 136 12.88 -2.07 -14.86
C THR A 136 13.41 -0.70 -15.31
N THR A 137 14.15 0.00 -14.47
CA THR A 137 14.70 1.32 -14.82
C THR A 137 15.72 1.23 -15.94
N ASP A 138 16.66 0.27 -15.86
CA ASP A 138 17.80 0.16 -16.77
C ASP A 138 17.47 -0.61 -18.07
N GLU A 139 16.45 -1.44 -18.05
CA GLU A 139 16.05 -2.30 -19.18
C GLU A 139 14.79 -1.72 -19.85
N ASP A 140 13.65 -1.67 -19.14
CA ASP A 140 12.38 -1.28 -19.75
C ASP A 140 12.28 0.22 -20.04
N ILE A 141 12.52 1.07 -19.02
CA ILE A 141 12.41 2.54 -19.17
C ILE A 141 13.50 3.06 -20.09
N LEU A 142 14.74 2.65 -19.87
CA LEU A 142 15.87 3.13 -20.66
C LEU A 142 15.71 2.77 -22.14
N ASN A 143 15.21 1.57 -22.46
CA ASN A 143 14.96 1.16 -23.84
C ASN A 143 13.96 2.08 -24.57
N VAL A 144 12.92 2.53 -23.87
CA VAL A 144 11.96 3.49 -24.44
C VAL A 144 12.61 4.86 -24.65
N LEU A 145 13.33 5.36 -23.63
CA LEU A 145 13.96 6.68 -23.70
C LEU A 145 15.10 6.75 -24.74
N ASN A 146 15.85 5.65 -24.95
CA ASN A 146 16.91 5.60 -25.95
C ASN A 146 16.41 5.76 -27.40
N ARG A 147 15.11 5.47 -27.66
CA ARG A 147 14.50 5.70 -28.99
C ARG A 147 14.47 7.17 -29.39
N THR A 148 14.65 8.08 -28.45
CA THR A 148 14.75 9.53 -28.71
C THR A 148 16.09 9.95 -29.32
N GLY A 149 17.09 9.06 -29.33
CA GLY A 149 18.46 9.36 -29.75
C GLY A 149 19.32 10.04 -28.68
N LEU A 150 18.72 10.42 -27.53
CA LEU A 150 19.43 10.98 -26.38
C LEU A 150 20.06 9.86 -25.54
N LYS A 151 21.21 10.12 -24.91
CA LYS A 151 21.98 9.16 -24.13
C LYS A 151 21.85 9.42 -22.64
N ALA A 152 21.39 8.40 -21.87
CA ALA A 152 21.32 8.44 -20.41
C ALA A 152 22.73 8.67 -19.81
N GLY A 153 22.80 9.47 -18.76
CA GLY A 153 24.04 9.84 -18.07
C GLY A 153 24.84 10.94 -18.77
N LYS A 154 24.48 11.33 -20.00
CA LYS A 154 25.12 12.37 -20.79
C LYS A 154 24.14 13.47 -21.18
N ASP A 155 23.09 13.11 -21.94
CA ASP A 155 22.10 14.07 -22.45
C ASP A 155 20.92 14.22 -21.47
N PHE A 156 20.55 13.16 -20.79
CA PHE A 156 19.56 13.14 -19.70
C PHE A 156 20.04 12.23 -18.57
N TYR A 157 19.36 12.29 -17.43
CA TYR A 157 19.73 11.52 -16.25
C TYR A 157 18.58 10.60 -15.85
N LEU A 158 18.92 9.41 -15.30
CA LEU A 158 17.92 8.39 -14.94
C LEU A 158 18.26 7.82 -13.57
N CYS A 159 17.29 7.78 -12.67
CA CYS A 159 17.42 7.20 -11.35
C CYS A 159 16.13 6.46 -10.92
N PHE A 160 16.28 5.65 -9.89
CA PHE A 160 15.19 4.99 -9.18
C PHE A 160 15.23 5.39 -7.70
N SER A 161 14.06 5.69 -7.15
CA SER A 161 13.93 6.02 -5.73
C SER A 161 12.61 5.50 -5.20
N PRO A 162 12.58 4.37 -4.47
CA PRO A 162 11.34 3.76 -4.03
C PRO A 162 10.58 4.61 -3.03
N GLU A 163 9.24 4.58 -3.12
CA GLU A 163 8.40 5.10 -2.06
C GLU A 163 8.34 4.11 -0.88
N ARG A 164 8.46 4.65 0.34
CA ARG A 164 8.54 3.89 1.59
C ARG A 164 7.53 4.36 2.64
N GLU A 165 6.58 5.19 2.25
CA GLU A 165 5.57 5.76 3.15
C GLU A 165 4.64 4.66 3.68
N ASP A 166 4.30 4.75 4.96
CA ASP A 166 3.22 4.00 5.61
C ASP A 166 2.07 4.98 5.89
N PRO A 167 1.01 4.98 5.06
CA PRO A 167 -0.08 5.94 5.20
C PRO A 167 -0.67 5.96 6.61
N ASN A 168 -0.88 7.17 7.13
CA ASN A 168 -1.40 7.41 8.48
C ASN A 168 -0.49 6.92 9.62
N ASN A 169 0.81 6.78 9.37
CA ASN A 169 1.78 6.50 10.42
C ASN A 169 1.96 7.76 11.30
N PRO A 170 1.79 7.67 12.65
CA PRO A 170 1.90 8.83 13.51
C PRO A 170 3.36 9.31 13.71
N ASP A 171 4.34 8.43 13.55
CA ASP A 171 5.74 8.68 13.88
C ASP A 171 6.57 9.12 12.67
N PHE A 172 6.14 8.76 11.45
CA PHE A 172 6.89 8.97 10.24
C PHE A 172 6.05 9.65 9.14
N THR A 173 6.68 10.58 8.45
CA THR A 173 6.09 11.29 7.29
C THR A 173 6.97 11.10 6.07
N THR A 174 6.47 11.44 4.87
CA THR A 174 7.22 11.39 3.60
C THR A 174 8.62 12.01 3.75
N SER A 175 8.76 13.16 4.42
CA SER A 175 10.03 13.86 4.57
C SER A 175 10.97 13.26 5.63
N THR A 176 10.46 12.49 6.60
CA THR A 176 11.26 11.94 7.71
C THR A 176 11.74 10.51 7.46
N ILE A 177 11.08 9.75 6.60
CA ILE A 177 11.50 8.40 6.21
C ILE A 177 12.76 8.51 5.33
N PRO A 178 13.87 7.82 5.68
CA PRO A 178 15.06 7.81 4.82
C PRO A 178 14.74 7.29 3.43
N LYS A 179 15.12 8.04 2.38
CA LYS A 179 14.82 7.70 0.99
C LYS A 179 16.04 7.12 0.28
N ILE A 180 15.88 5.95 -0.36
CA ILE A 180 16.94 5.29 -1.12
C ILE A 180 17.00 5.90 -2.52
N VAL A 181 18.20 6.12 -3.05
CA VAL A 181 18.40 6.59 -4.44
C VAL A 181 19.47 5.76 -5.13
N GLY A 182 19.08 5.09 -6.20
CA GLY A 182 19.98 4.44 -7.16
C GLY A 182 20.00 5.20 -8.49
N GLY A 183 21.14 5.29 -9.15
CA GLY A 183 21.25 5.94 -10.46
C GLY A 183 21.80 5.03 -11.52
N TYR A 184 21.38 5.22 -12.77
CA TYR A 184 21.93 4.53 -13.95
C TYR A 184 23.45 4.73 -14.08
N SER A 185 23.94 5.92 -13.69
CA SER A 185 25.37 6.21 -13.58
C SER A 185 25.67 6.94 -12.28
N LYS A 186 26.95 7.09 -11.94
CA LYS A 186 27.37 7.91 -10.78
C LYS A 186 26.76 9.30 -10.80
N LYS A 187 26.80 9.98 -11.96
CA LYS A 187 26.23 11.34 -12.10
C LYS A 187 24.70 11.35 -11.95
N CYS A 188 24.01 10.35 -12.50
CA CYS A 188 22.56 10.20 -12.31
C CYS A 188 22.20 10.07 -10.82
N ARG A 189 22.94 9.23 -10.07
CA ARG A 189 22.76 9.05 -8.64
C ARG A 189 23.02 10.34 -7.85
N GLU A 190 24.12 11.04 -8.12
CA GLU A 190 24.46 12.29 -7.45
C GLU A 190 23.37 13.36 -7.64
N LEU A 191 22.86 13.52 -8.86
CA LEU A 191 21.76 14.44 -9.14
C LEU A 191 20.47 13.99 -8.47
N GLY A 192 20.13 12.69 -8.49
CA GLY A 192 18.98 12.18 -7.76
C GLY A 192 19.06 12.43 -6.26
N VAL A 193 20.24 12.21 -5.64
CA VAL A 193 20.48 12.53 -4.23
C VAL A 193 20.27 14.02 -3.95
N LEU A 194 20.81 14.90 -4.79
CA LEU A 194 20.64 16.34 -4.63
C LEU A 194 19.17 16.76 -4.69
N VAL A 195 18.40 16.22 -5.65
CA VAL A 195 16.95 16.51 -5.78
C VAL A 195 16.20 16.10 -4.53
N TYR A 196 16.32 14.85 -4.13
CA TYR A 196 15.56 14.33 -2.98
C TYR A 196 15.99 14.96 -1.65
N SER A 197 17.26 15.36 -1.50
CA SER A 197 17.75 16.06 -0.31
C SER A 197 17.12 17.43 -0.08
N LYS A 198 16.43 18.00 -1.09
CA LYS A 198 15.67 19.25 -0.91
C LYS A 198 14.43 19.05 -0.03
N VAL A 199 13.86 17.86 -0.02
CA VAL A 199 12.57 17.58 0.64
C VAL A 199 12.65 16.44 1.67
N ILE A 200 13.66 15.58 1.59
CA ILE A 200 13.83 14.41 2.48
C ILE A 200 15.02 14.66 3.41
N LYS A 201 14.82 14.44 4.71
CA LYS A 201 15.85 14.67 5.74
C LYS A 201 17.09 13.79 5.59
N LYS A 202 16.92 12.54 5.14
CA LYS A 202 18.01 11.59 4.96
C LYS A 202 17.85 10.84 3.65
N VAL A 203 18.78 11.02 2.72
CA VAL A 203 18.86 10.27 1.46
C VAL A 203 20.00 9.28 1.55
N VAL A 204 19.75 8.04 1.14
CA VAL A 204 20.68 6.92 1.19
C VAL A 204 21.03 6.51 -0.24
N PRO A 205 22.21 6.91 -0.76
CA PRO A 205 22.64 6.49 -2.08
C PRO A 205 23.01 5.00 -2.09
N VAL A 206 22.62 4.30 -3.16
CA VAL A 206 23.05 2.93 -3.45
C VAL A 206 23.73 2.86 -4.80
N THR A 207 24.45 1.77 -5.08
CA THR A 207 25.35 1.68 -6.23
C THR A 207 24.65 1.71 -7.59
N SER A 208 23.41 1.22 -7.69
CA SER A 208 22.65 1.11 -8.94
C SER A 208 21.15 1.26 -8.72
N THR A 209 20.41 1.49 -9.79
CA THR A 209 18.94 1.42 -9.82
C THR A 209 18.46 0.03 -9.38
N LYS A 210 19.06 -1.05 -9.89
CA LYS A 210 18.73 -2.44 -9.51
C LYS A 210 18.85 -2.69 -8.01
N ALA A 211 19.87 -2.13 -7.35
CA ALA A 211 20.02 -2.25 -5.90
C ALA A 211 18.91 -1.49 -5.14
N ALA A 212 18.49 -0.33 -5.63
CA ALA A 212 17.39 0.44 -5.03
C ALA A 212 16.03 -0.25 -5.24
N GLU A 213 15.77 -0.80 -6.42
CA GLU A 213 14.59 -1.61 -6.75
C GLU A 213 14.53 -2.86 -5.85
N ALA A 214 15.64 -3.59 -5.73
CA ALA A 214 15.74 -4.79 -4.90
C ALA A 214 15.52 -4.48 -3.40
N ALA A 215 16.04 -3.36 -2.90
CA ALA A 215 15.88 -2.97 -1.49
C ALA A 215 14.40 -2.80 -1.13
N LYS A 216 13.60 -2.16 -2.01
CA LYS A 216 12.15 -2.01 -1.80
C LYS A 216 11.43 -3.36 -1.74
N LEU A 217 11.76 -4.25 -2.65
CA LEU A 217 11.17 -5.60 -2.68
C LEU A 217 11.56 -6.38 -1.42
N LEU A 218 12.82 -6.33 -1.00
CA LEU A 218 13.29 -7.01 0.21
C LEU A 218 12.50 -6.58 1.45
N GLU A 219 12.22 -5.28 1.62
CA GLU A 219 11.42 -4.76 2.74
C GLU A 219 10.00 -5.36 2.77
N ASN A 220 9.36 -5.48 1.61
CA ASN A 220 8.01 -6.01 1.51
C ASN A 220 7.99 -7.55 1.59
N ILE A 221 8.98 -8.23 1.01
CA ILE A 221 9.18 -9.68 1.15
C ILE A 221 9.41 -10.05 2.61
N TYR A 222 10.30 -9.34 3.31
CA TYR A 222 10.55 -9.55 4.74
C TYR A 222 9.25 -9.51 5.55
N ARG A 223 8.42 -8.50 5.31
CA ARG A 223 7.11 -8.37 5.96
C ARG A 223 6.17 -9.53 5.61
N SER A 224 6.04 -9.86 4.33
CA SER A 224 5.17 -10.94 3.85
C SER A 224 5.52 -12.30 4.46
N ILE A 225 6.82 -12.64 4.49
CA ILE A 225 7.30 -13.92 5.03
C ILE A 225 7.08 -13.98 6.55
N ASN A 226 7.41 -12.93 7.29
CA ASN A 226 7.23 -12.93 8.73
C ASN A 226 5.75 -12.96 9.16
N ILE A 227 4.85 -12.34 8.38
CA ILE A 227 3.41 -12.47 8.62
C ILE A 227 2.95 -13.89 8.29
N ALA A 228 3.43 -14.50 7.21
CA ALA A 228 3.13 -15.91 6.89
C ALA A 228 3.58 -16.85 8.01
N LEU A 229 4.77 -16.65 8.54
CA LEU A 229 5.30 -17.43 9.66
C LEU A 229 4.35 -17.38 10.88
N VAL A 230 3.93 -16.20 11.32
CA VAL A 230 3.02 -16.11 12.47
C VAL A 230 1.59 -16.58 12.17
N ASN A 231 1.15 -16.49 10.91
CA ASN A 231 -0.12 -17.06 10.46
C ASN A 231 -0.08 -18.60 10.49
N GLU A 232 0.99 -19.21 10.00
CA GLU A 232 1.18 -20.66 10.09
C GLU A 232 1.26 -21.13 11.54
N LEU A 233 2.07 -20.46 12.37
CA LEU A 233 2.18 -20.76 13.79
C LEU A 233 0.86 -20.58 14.54
N LYS A 234 0.00 -19.63 14.11
CA LYS A 234 -1.37 -19.51 14.65
C LYS A 234 -2.16 -20.80 14.44
N MET A 235 -2.11 -21.37 13.24
CA MET A 235 -2.83 -22.63 12.95
C MET A 235 -2.27 -23.81 13.74
N VAL A 236 -0.94 -23.90 13.86
CA VAL A 236 -0.26 -24.97 14.63
C VAL A 236 -0.59 -24.87 16.13
N PHE A 237 -0.37 -23.70 16.72
CA PHE A 237 -0.58 -23.47 18.15
C PHE A 237 -2.04 -23.56 18.56
N ASP A 238 -2.95 -23.20 17.68
CA ASP A 238 -4.38 -23.37 17.91
C ASP A 238 -4.76 -24.84 18.12
N ARG A 239 -4.22 -25.76 17.29
CA ARG A 239 -4.42 -27.21 17.46
C ARG A 239 -3.75 -27.78 18.71
N MET A 240 -2.67 -27.11 19.18
CA MET A 240 -1.98 -27.49 20.42
C MET A 240 -2.62 -26.85 21.67
N GLY A 241 -3.65 -26.04 21.54
CA GLY A 241 -4.27 -25.31 22.65
C GLY A 241 -3.41 -24.17 23.22
N ILE A 242 -2.44 -23.65 22.44
CA ILE A 242 -1.51 -22.60 22.84
C ILE A 242 -1.97 -21.25 22.24
N ASP A 243 -1.98 -20.19 23.06
CA ASP A 243 -2.31 -18.84 22.60
C ASP A 243 -1.09 -18.18 21.92
N ILE A 244 -1.09 -18.11 20.59
CA ILE A 244 -0.03 -17.46 19.81
C ILE A 244 0.26 -16.00 20.25
N TRP A 245 -0.75 -15.27 20.69
CA TRP A 245 -0.59 -13.89 21.15
C TRP A 245 0.21 -13.80 22.44
N GLU A 246 0.05 -14.78 23.33
CA GLU A 246 0.89 -14.92 24.54
C GLU A 246 2.33 -15.24 24.17
N VAL A 247 2.51 -16.20 23.27
CA VAL A 247 3.85 -16.59 22.76
C VAL A 247 4.58 -15.42 22.14
N ILE A 248 3.92 -14.65 21.27
CA ILE A 248 4.53 -13.46 20.64
C ILE A 248 4.89 -12.42 21.71
N ARG A 249 4.00 -12.13 22.67
CA ARG A 249 4.32 -11.19 23.77
C ARG A 249 5.53 -11.65 24.58
N ALA A 250 5.60 -12.93 24.90
CA ALA A 250 6.74 -13.50 25.64
C ALA A 250 8.04 -13.39 24.80
N ALA A 251 8.01 -13.79 23.53
CA ALA A 251 9.16 -13.69 22.65
C ALA A 251 9.64 -12.24 22.42
N SER A 252 8.72 -11.27 22.42
CA SER A 252 9.02 -9.84 22.29
C SER A 252 9.79 -9.24 23.45
N THR A 253 9.90 -9.92 24.58
CA THR A 253 10.72 -9.50 25.73
C THR A 253 12.21 -9.70 25.47
N LYS A 254 12.59 -10.49 24.44
CA LYS A 254 13.98 -10.66 24.05
C LYS A 254 14.46 -9.37 23.36
N PRO A 255 15.54 -8.72 23.86
CA PRO A 255 15.93 -7.40 23.37
C PRO A 255 16.61 -7.39 21.99
N PHE A 256 16.92 -8.57 21.42
CA PHE A 256 17.59 -8.72 20.12
C PHE A 256 17.12 -9.96 19.38
N GLY A 257 17.25 -9.97 18.06
CA GLY A 257 17.02 -11.12 17.19
C GLY A 257 15.55 -11.55 17.06
N PHE A 258 14.59 -10.72 17.54
CA PHE A 258 13.17 -10.95 17.35
C PHE A 258 12.45 -9.63 17.08
N THR A 259 11.74 -9.56 15.95
CA THR A 259 10.82 -8.46 15.63
C THR A 259 9.42 -9.03 15.60
N PRO A 260 8.48 -8.53 16.44
CA PRO A 260 7.15 -9.09 16.51
C PRO A 260 6.33 -8.80 15.24
N PHE A 261 5.73 -9.85 14.70
CA PHE A 261 4.64 -9.80 13.74
C PHE A 261 3.42 -10.48 14.35
N TYR A 262 2.24 -10.13 13.86
CA TYR A 262 1.00 -10.62 14.44
C TYR A 262 0.15 -11.31 13.38
N PRO A 263 -0.50 -12.44 13.72
CA PRO A 263 -1.39 -13.14 12.80
C PRO A 263 -2.66 -12.32 12.51
N GLY A 264 -3.33 -12.66 11.43
CA GLY A 264 -4.57 -12.02 11.04
C GLY A 264 -5.31 -12.80 9.95
N PRO A 265 -6.45 -12.30 9.49
CA PRO A 265 -7.32 -13.01 8.55
C PRO A 265 -6.78 -13.05 7.11
N GLY A 266 -5.55 -12.64 6.88
CA GLY A 266 -4.88 -12.53 5.59
C GLY A 266 -4.11 -11.22 5.45
N LEU A 267 -3.44 -11.06 4.31
CA LEU A 267 -2.76 -9.82 3.95
C LEU A 267 -3.70 -8.88 3.20
N GLY A 268 -3.53 -7.58 3.46
CA GLY A 268 -4.18 -6.52 2.71
C GLY A 268 -3.21 -5.38 2.38
N GLY A 269 -3.73 -4.34 1.72
CA GLY A 269 -2.96 -3.23 1.20
C GLY A 269 -2.39 -3.51 -0.18
N HIS A 270 -1.79 -2.50 -0.80
CA HIS A 270 -1.31 -2.60 -2.18
C HIS A 270 0.04 -3.33 -2.29
N CYS A 271 0.95 -3.15 -1.31
CA CYS A 271 2.35 -3.55 -1.47
C CYS A 271 2.61 -5.01 -1.11
N ILE A 272 2.21 -5.44 0.11
CA ILE A 272 2.63 -6.75 0.64
C ILE A 272 2.03 -7.93 -0.15
N PRO A 273 0.77 -7.91 -0.62
CA PRO A 273 0.22 -8.97 -1.45
C PRO A 273 0.74 -9.00 -2.89
N ILE A 274 1.36 -7.92 -3.38
CA ILE A 274 1.70 -7.70 -4.78
C ILE A 274 3.22 -7.72 -5.02
N ASP A 275 3.97 -6.87 -4.33
CA ASP A 275 5.38 -6.61 -4.61
C ASP A 275 6.29 -7.85 -4.54
N PRO A 276 6.11 -8.82 -3.61
CA PRO A 276 6.92 -10.03 -3.59
C PRO A 276 6.89 -10.82 -4.91
N PHE A 277 5.74 -10.82 -5.58
CA PHE A 277 5.57 -11.56 -6.84
C PHE A 277 6.33 -10.92 -8.02
N TYR A 278 6.67 -9.64 -7.95
CA TYR A 278 7.58 -9.01 -8.90
C TYR A 278 8.94 -9.72 -8.94
N LEU A 279 9.50 -10.01 -7.74
CA LEU A 279 10.78 -10.71 -7.67
C LEU A 279 10.65 -12.17 -8.10
N THR A 280 9.57 -12.86 -7.72
CA THR A 280 9.29 -14.24 -8.15
C THR A 280 9.22 -14.34 -9.67
N TRP A 281 8.53 -13.40 -10.31
CA TRP A 281 8.41 -13.36 -11.77
C TRP A 281 9.80 -13.12 -12.42
N LYS A 282 10.56 -12.12 -11.95
CA LYS A 282 11.89 -11.79 -12.49
C LYS A 282 12.91 -12.89 -12.25
N ALA A 283 12.84 -13.59 -11.10
CA ALA A 283 13.76 -14.70 -10.77
C ALA A 283 13.69 -15.86 -11.77
N ARG A 284 12.54 -16.08 -12.42
CA ARG A 284 12.36 -17.11 -13.44
C ARG A 284 13.23 -16.88 -14.68
N GLU A 285 13.57 -15.63 -15.01
CA GLU A 285 14.53 -15.33 -16.09
C GLU A 285 15.94 -15.86 -15.80
N PHE A 286 16.23 -16.18 -14.54
CA PHE A 286 17.51 -16.72 -14.07
C PHE A 286 17.39 -18.18 -13.63
N ASP A 287 16.32 -18.88 -14.04
CA ASP A 287 16.04 -20.28 -13.66
C ASP A 287 15.95 -20.51 -12.14
N ILE A 288 15.56 -19.47 -11.38
CA ILE A 288 15.42 -19.54 -9.92
C ILE A 288 13.93 -19.50 -9.53
N SER A 289 13.50 -20.48 -8.72
CA SER A 289 12.19 -20.49 -8.04
C SER A 289 12.36 -19.96 -6.62
N SER A 290 11.62 -18.89 -6.28
CA SER A 290 11.72 -18.25 -4.97
C SER A 290 10.76 -18.89 -3.95
N LYS A 291 11.18 -20.00 -3.37
CA LYS A 291 10.37 -20.86 -2.48
C LYS A 291 9.74 -20.11 -1.30
N PHE A 292 10.50 -19.32 -0.56
CA PHE A 292 9.98 -18.59 0.61
C PHE A 292 8.89 -17.57 0.24
N ILE A 293 9.03 -16.90 -0.90
CA ILE A 293 8.07 -15.89 -1.35
C ILE A 293 6.76 -16.56 -1.78
N GLU A 294 6.86 -17.62 -2.57
CA GLU A 294 5.71 -18.37 -3.05
C GLU A 294 4.95 -19.03 -1.90
N LEU A 295 5.67 -19.70 -0.97
CA LEU A 295 5.09 -20.31 0.22
C LEU A 295 4.40 -19.26 1.13
N ALA A 296 5.06 -18.12 1.35
CA ALA A 296 4.46 -17.04 2.14
C ALA A 296 3.17 -16.51 1.49
N GLY A 297 3.15 -16.39 0.17
CA GLY A 297 1.96 -16.01 -0.58
C GLY A 297 0.82 -17.01 -0.42
N GLU A 298 1.12 -18.31 -0.49
CA GLU A 298 0.16 -19.39 -0.29
C GLU A 298 -0.44 -19.37 1.11
N ILE A 299 0.40 -19.35 2.16
CA ILE A 299 -0.04 -19.32 3.56
C ILE A 299 -0.93 -18.09 3.80
N ASN A 300 -0.49 -16.89 3.42
CA ASN A 300 -1.24 -15.67 3.65
C ASN A 300 -2.58 -15.63 2.89
N THR A 301 -2.64 -16.23 1.69
CA THR A 301 -3.86 -16.33 0.88
C THR A 301 -4.84 -17.37 1.45
N SER A 302 -4.35 -18.40 2.18
CA SER A 302 -5.17 -19.41 2.80
C SER A 302 -5.86 -18.96 4.09
N MET A 303 -5.38 -17.88 4.75
CA MET A 303 -5.91 -17.42 6.04
C MET A 303 -7.41 -17.11 6.06
N PRO A 304 -8.03 -16.48 5.03
CA PRO A 304 -9.48 -16.30 5.04
C PRO A 304 -10.25 -17.63 5.14
N PHE A 305 -9.76 -18.69 4.50
CA PHE A 305 -10.40 -20.03 4.59
C PHE A 305 -10.30 -20.62 6.01
N TYR A 306 -9.14 -20.48 6.66
CA TYR A 306 -8.99 -20.85 8.07
C TYR A 306 -9.96 -20.08 8.97
N VAL A 307 -10.18 -18.78 8.73
CA VAL A 307 -11.18 -18.00 9.49
C VAL A 307 -12.58 -18.54 9.26
N ILE A 308 -12.95 -18.93 8.03
CA ILE A 308 -14.26 -19.55 7.74
C ILE A 308 -14.43 -20.87 8.48
N GLU A 309 -13.42 -21.72 8.55
CA GLU A 309 -13.45 -22.95 9.36
C GLU A 309 -13.75 -22.63 10.83
N LYS A 310 -13.11 -21.61 11.39
CA LYS A 310 -13.38 -21.15 12.77
C LYS A 310 -14.79 -20.60 12.95
N VAL A 311 -15.32 -19.88 11.97
CA VAL A 311 -16.72 -19.43 11.98
C VAL A 311 -17.69 -20.62 11.99
N ILE A 312 -17.45 -21.61 11.12
CA ILE A 312 -18.27 -22.82 11.06
C ILE A 312 -18.22 -23.56 12.39
N HIS A 313 -17.02 -23.75 12.97
CA HIS A 313 -16.83 -24.41 14.24
C HIS A 313 -17.58 -23.69 15.38
N ALA A 314 -17.41 -22.35 15.46
CA ALA A 314 -18.08 -21.54 16.47
C ALA A 314 -19.62 -21.61 16.36
N LEU A 315 -20.17 -21.60 15.14
CA LEU A 315 -21.60 -21.77 14.93
C LEU A 315 -22.08 -23.18 15.31
N ASN A 316 -21.31 -24.22 14.93
CA ASN A 316 -21.65 -25.62 15.24
C ASN A 316 -21.70 -25.90 16.74
N ASP A 317 -20.78 -25.31 17.52
CA ASP A 317 -20.80 -25.42 19.01
C ASP A 317 -22.09 -24.82 19.62
N HIS A 318 -22.74 -23.93 18.86
CA HIS A 318 -24.02 -23.33 19.24
C HIS A 318 -25.23 -23.93 18.48
N MET A 319 -25.07 -25.11 17.87
CA MET A 319 -26.11 -25.81 17.10
C MET A 319 -26.68 -24.98 15.95
N LYS A 320 -25.83 -24.19 15.29
CA LYS A 320 -26.20 -23.32 14.17
C LYS A 320 -25.41 -23.70 12.92
N SER A 321 -26.10 -23.68 11.78
CA SER A 321 -25.46 -23.78 10.46
C SER A 321 -24.97 -22.41 10.00
N ILE A 322 -23.86 -22.37 9.26
CA ILE A 322 -23.43 -21.15 8.58
C ILE A 322 -24.47 -20.68 7.55
N LYS A 323 -25.10 -21.63 6.84
CA LYS A 323 -26.17 -21.33 5.89
C LYS A 323 -27.39 -20.73 6.61
N GLY A 324 -27.75 -19.52 6.20
CA GLY A 324 -28.86 -18.76 6.80
C GLY A 324 -28.50 -17.92 8.01
N SER A 325 -27.32 -18.13 8.64
CA SER A 325 -26.84 -17.33 9.77
C SER A 325 -26.62 -15.89 9.37
N LYS A 326 -26.94 -14.97 10.29
CA LYS A 326 -26.66 -13.54 10.16
C LYS A 326 -25.33 -13.23 10.82
N ILE A 327 -24.36 -12.78 10.01
CA ILE A 327 -22.99 -12.52 10.46
C ILE A 327 -22.67 -11.03 10.26
N LEU A 328 -22.14 -10.41 11.32
CA LEU A 328 -21.63 -9.03 11.27
C LEU A 328 -20.10 -9.05 11.26
N ILE A 329 -19.50 -8.51 10.20
CA ILE A 329 -18.05 -8.29 10.13
C ILE A 329 -17.73 -6.91 10.72
N LEU A 330 -16.80 -6.85 11.67
CA LEU A 330 -16.26 -5.62 12.25
C LEU A 330 -14.92 -5.28 11.59
N GLY A 331 -14.88 -4.12 10.95
CA GLY A 331 -13.72 -3.62 10.20
C GLY A 331 -13.64 -4.20 8.79
N LEU A 332 -13.72 -3.31 7.81
CA LEU A 332 -13.64 -3.64 6.38
C LEU A 332 -12.33 -3.20 5.76
N ALA A 333 -11.73 -2.09 6.24
CA ALA A 333 -10.41 -1.65 5.82
C ALA A 333 -9.34 -2.71 6.12
N TYR A 334 -8.27 -2.75 5.33
CA TYR A 334 -7.22 -3.75 5.54
C TYR A 334 -6.35 -3.51 6.79
N LYS A 335 -6.33 -2.28 7.29
CA LYS A 335 -5.58 -1.85 8.48
C LYS A 335 -6.49 -0.99 9.35
N LYS A 336 -6.22 -0.95 10.65
CA LYS A 336 -7.01 -0.13 11.59
C LYS A 336 -6.87 1.36 11.29
N ASP A 337 -7.95 2.08 11.52
CA ASP A 337 -8.03 3.55 11.51
C ASP A 337 -7.72 4.21 10.15
N ILE A 338 -7.93 3.46 9.06
CA ILE A 338 -7.86 3.95 7.68
C ILE A 338 -9.10 3.56 6.89
N ASP A 339 -9.26 4.15 5.69
CA ASP A 339 -10.37 3.89 4.76
C ASP A 339 -9.96 3.09 3.51
N ASP A 340 -8.81 2.42 3.54
CA ASP A 340 -8.27 1.71 2.38
C ASP A 340 -8.76 0.27 2.33
N LEU A 341 -9.45 -0.07 1.22
CA LEU A 341 -10.02 -1.38 0.95
C LEU A 341 -9.16 -2.27 0.05
N ARG A 342 -8.04 -1.75 -0.46
CA ARG A 342 -7.23 -2.49 -1.43
C ARG A 342 -6.76 -3.81 -0.83
N GLU A 343 -7.04 -4.91 -1.54
CA GLU A 343 -6.70 -6.28 -1.14
C GLU A 343 -7.12 -6.62 0.31
N SER A 344 -8.17 -5.99 0.84
CA SER A 344 -8.63 -6.26 2.21
C SER A 344 -9.12 -7.70 2.35
N PRO A 345 -8.60 -8.49 3.31
CA PRO A 345 -9.09 -9.83 3.57
C PRO A 345 -10.55 -9.87 4.01
N SER A 346 -11.08 -8.76 4.56
CA SER A 346 -12.49 -8.65 4.93
C SER A 346 -13.43 -8.79 3.73
N LEU A 347 -13.01 -8.33 2.55
CA LEU A 347 -13.79 -8.51 1.31
C LEU A 347 -13.86 -9.98 0.91
N LYS A 348 -12.74 -10.70 1.01
CA LYS A 348 -12.71 -12.16 0.73
C LYS A 348 -13.54 -12.93 1.76
N LEU A 349 -13.54 -12.50 3.03
CA LEU A 349 -14.40 -13.09 4.05
C LEU A 349 -15.89 -12.87 3.75
N ILE A 350 -16.30 -11.67 3.26
CA ILE A 350 -17.70 -11.45 2.83
C ILE A 350 -18.08 -12.42 1.72
N GLU A 351 -17.25 -12.54 0.69
CA GLU A 351 -17.47 -13.46 -0.43
C GLU A 351 -17.64 -14.89 0.06
N LEU A 352 -16.66 -15.43 0.80
CA LEU A 352 -16.69 -16.81 1.30
C LEU A 352 -17.90 -17.09 2.20
N LEU A 353 -18.25 -16.17 3.10
CA LEU A 353 -19.44 -16.32 3.96
C LEU A 353 -20.73 -16.35 3.13
N GLN A 354 -20.83 -15.49 2.11
CA GLN A 354 -22.00 -15.47 1.21
C GLN A 354 -22.09 -16.75 0.36
N ASP A 355 -20.96 -17.26 -0.14
CA ASP A 355 -20.90 -18.51 -0.87
C ASP A 355 -21.36 -19.70 -0.02
N HIS A 356 -21.13 -19.68 1.30
CA HIS A 356 -21.67 -20.64 2.27
C HIS A 356 -23.14 -20.37 2.66
N GLY A 357 -23.78 -19.35 2.05
CA GLY A 357 -25.18 -19.01 2.27
C GLY A 357 -25.47 -18.19 3.52
N ALA A 358 -24.47 -17.55 4.15
CA ALA A 358 -24.66 -16.63 5.26
C ALA A 358 -25.22 -15.28 4.79
N LYS A 359 -25.96 -14.60 5.66
CA LYS A 359 -26.39 -13.19 5.48
C LYS A 359 -25.39 -12.29 6.16
N VAL A 360 -24.57 -11.59 5.37
CA VAL A 360 -23.43 -10.83 5.87
C VAL A 360 -23.70 -9.33 5.81
N ASP A 361 -23.51 -8.64 6.93
CA ASP A 361 -23.40 -7.20 7.03
C ASP A 361 -22.02 -6.83 7.57
N TYR A 362 -21.66 -5.54 7.48
CA TYR A 362 -20.41 -5.06 8.05
C TYR A 362 -20.59 -3.74 8.79
N ASN A 363 -19.70 -3.48 9.73
CA ASN A 363 -19.49 -2.14 10.28
C ASN A 363 -18.07 -1.68 10.01
N ASP A 364 -17.94 -0.44 9.54
CA ASP A 364 -16.70 0.30 9.45
C ASP A 364 -17.04 1.79 9.32
N ASP A 365 -16.59 2.60 10.27
CA ASP A 365 -16.91 4.04 10.27
C ASP A 365 -16.02 4.82 9.30
N TYR A 366 -14.87 4.23 8.90
CA TYR A 366 -14.01 4.81 7.85
C TYR A 366 -14.51 4.47 6.45
N VAL A 367 -15.21 3.33 6.31
CA VAL A 367 -15.76 2.83 5.04
C VAL A 367 -17.27 2.68 5.15
N THR A 368 -17.98 3.78 5.04
CA THR A 368 -19.45 3.81 5.20
C THR A 368 -20.20 3.13 4.07
N THR A 369 -19.59 2.99 2.90
CA THR A 369 -20.18 2.32 1.73
C THR A 369 -19.06 1.62 0.93
N ILE A 370 -19.29 0.38 0.51
CA ILE A 370 -18.36 -0.32 -0.38
C ILE A 370 -18.55 0.22 -1.80
N PRO A 371 -17.53 0.88 -2.40
CA PRO A 371 -17.59 1.26 -3.80
C PRO A 371 -17.50 0.02 -4.69
N LYS A 372 -17.79 0.16 -5.98
CA LYS A 372 -17.44 -0.88 -6.95
C LYS A 372 -15.91 -1.02 -7.00
N LEU A 373 -15.41 -2.21 -6.70
CA LEU A 373 -14.00 -2.56 -6.73
C LEU A 373 -13.68 -3.41 -7.97
N ARG A 374 -12.40 -3.61 -8.26
CA ARG A 374 -11.97 -4.40 -9.41
C ARG A 374 -12.56 -5.83 -9.41
N ASN A 375 -12.55 -6.47 -8.23
CA ASN A 375 -12.95 -7.87 -8.05
C ASN A 375 -14.28 -8.05 -7.30
N TYR A 376 -14.87 -6.97 -6.75
CA TYR A 376 -16.05 -7.05 -5.88
C TYR A 376 -17.07 -5.96 -6.19
N ASP A 377 -18.36 -6.32 -6.20
CA ASP A 377 -19.50 -5.39 -6.31
C ASP A 377 -20.58 -5.77 -5.28
N PHE A 378 -20.30 -5.56 -4.00
CA PHE A 378 -21.23 -5.94 -2.92
C PHE A 378 -22.35 -4.94 -2.69
N ARG A 379 -22.20 -3.67 -3.07
CA ARG A 379 -23.18 -2.56 -2.89
C ARG A 379 -23.75 -2.47 -1.48
N LYS A 380 -22.92 -2.70 -0.45
CA LYS A 380 -23.32 -2.69 0.95
C LYS A 380 -22.98 -1.37 1.63
N LYS A 381 -23.74 -1.06 2.69
CA LYS A 381 -23.48 0.08 3.59
C LYS A 381 -23.12 -0.43 4.98
N SER A 382 -22.26 0.33 5.67
CA SER A 382 -21.89 0.07 7.06
C SER A 382 -23.13 0.19 7.97
N VAL A 383 -23.31 -0.79 8.86
CA VAL A 383 -24.37 -0.76 9.88
C VAL A 383 -23.83 -0.17 11.19
N LYS A 384 -24.65 0.57 11.91
CA LYS A 384 -24.25 1.14 13.21
C LYS A 384 -24.14 0.05 14.27
N ILE A 385 -23.09 0.10 15.07
CA ILE A 385 -22.92 -0.77 16.24
C ILE A 385 -23.73 -0.19 17.39
N THR A 386 -24.80 -0.90 17.74
CA THR A 386 -25.64 -0.64 18.92
C THR A 386 -25.97 -1.96 19.59
N ALA A 387 -26.32 -1.95 20.89
CA ALA A 387 -26.74 -3.13 21.61
C ALA A 387 -27.92 -3.85 20.92
N ALA A 388 -28.86 -3.09 20.37
CA ALA A 388 -30.02 -3.62 19.66
C ALA A 388 -29.65 -4.27 18.32
N ASN A 389 -28.69 -3.68 17.58
CA ASN A 389 -28.25 -4.25 16.31
C ASN A 389 -27.39 -5.51 16.51
N LEU A 390 -26.48 -5.51 17.47
CA LEU A 390 -25.63 -6.67 17.76
C LEU A 390 -26.43 -7.92 18.09
N LYS A 391 -27.52 -7.79 18.82
CA LYS A 391 -28.42 -8.91 19.18
C LYS A 391 -29.16 -9.55 17.99
N LYS A 392 -29.14 -8.91 16.80
CA LYS A 392 -29.77 -9.43 15.57
C LYS A 392 -28.87 -10.43 14.83
N TYR A 393 -27.58 -10.51 15.19
CA TYR A 393 -26.61 -11.34 14.53
C TYR A 393 -26.34 -12.62 15.33
N ASP A 394 -26.20 -13.72 14.62
CA ASP A 394 -25.81 -15.00 15.18
C ASP A 394 -24.35 -14.99 15.59
N LEU A 395 -23.50 -14.32 14.81
CA LEU A 395 -22.07 -14.23 15.02
C LEU A 395 -21.53 -12.85 14.64
N VAL A 396 -20.57 -12.36 15.42
CA VAL A 396 -19.75 -11.17 15.13
C VAL A 396 -18.33 -11.62 14.80
N LEU A 397 -17.82 -11.24 13.64
CA LEU A 397 -16.46 -11.55 13.18
C LEU A 397 -15.60 -10.29 13.21
N LEU A 398 -14.62 -10.21 14.10
CA LEU A 398 -13.64 -9.11 14.12
C LEU A 398 -12.56 -9.38 13.06
N SER A 399 -12.55 -8.60 11.99
CA SER A 399 -11.56 -8.67 10.90
C SER A 399 -10.52 -7.55 10.98
N THR A 400 -10.94 -6.32 11.34
CA THR A 400 -10.03 -5.20 11.59
C THR A 400 -10.38 -4.51 12.90
N ASP A 401 -9.37 -4.34 13.74
CA ASP A 401 -9.48 -3.88 15.13
C ASP A 401 -9.40 -2.35 15.26
N HIS A 402 -10.36 -1.63 14.65
CA HIS A 402 -10.41 -0.16 14.76
C HIS A 402 -10.44 0.31 16.21
N THR A 403 -9.80 1.46 16.49
CA THR A 403 -9.65 1.97 17.86
C THR A 403 -10.97 2.44 18.49
N TYR A 404 -11.98 2.75 17.68
CA TYR A 404 -13.29 3.20 18.16
C TYR A 404 -14.21 2.06 18.67
N TYR A 405 -13.84 0.77 18.51
CA TYR A 405 -14.66 -0.33 18.97
C TYR A 405 -14.70 -0.44 20.50
N ASP A 406 -15.90 -0.36 21.10
CA ASP A 406 -16.14 -0.72 22.49
C ASP A 406 -16.30 -2.25 22.62
N TYR A 407 -15.19 -2.93 22.82
CA TYR A 407 -15.14 -4.40 22.95
C TYR A 407 -15.98 -4.94 24.12
N LYS A 408 -16.17 -4.17 25.20
CA LYS A 408 -17.01 -4.58 26.33
C LYS A 408 -18.49 -4.57 25.94
N MET A 409 -18.93 -3.51 25.29
CA MET A 409 -20.30 -3.39 24.78
C MET A 409 -20.59 -4.45 23.72
N ILE A 410 -19.65 -4.71 22.81
CA ILE A 410 -19.77 -5.73 21.77
C ILE A 410 -19.89 -7.11 22.40
N LEU A 411 -19.00 -7.48 23.34
CA LEU A 411 -19.02 -8.77 24.03
C LEU A 411 -20.32 -8.99 24.80
N LYS A 412 -20.82 -7.97 25.49
CA LYS A 412 -22.08 -8.05 26.27
C LYS A 412 -23.28 -8.40 25.38
N ASN A 413 -23.32 -7.84 24.16
CA ASN A 413 -24.51 -7.91 23.30
C ASN A 413 -24.39 -8.89 22.11
N SER A 414 -23.26 -9.56 21.92
CA SER A 414 -23.08 -10.58 20.89
C SER A 414 -23.32 -11.97 21.47
N ALA A 415 -23.86 -12.88 20.65
CA ALA A 415 -24.03 -14.28 21.00
C ALA A 415 -22.71 -15.06 20.85
N ILE A 416 -22.08 -14.94 19.68
CA ILE A 416 -20.83 -15.60 19.31
C ILE A 416 -19.88 -14.54 18.75
N ILE A 417 -18.60 -14.64 19.05
CA ILE A 417 -17.56 -13.75 18.51
C ILE A 417 -16.41 -14.60 17.97
N VAL A 418 -16.01 -14.32 16.74
CA VAL A 418 -14.75 -14.82 16.16
C VAL A 418 -13.77 -13.65 16.08
N ASP A 419 -12.63 -13.77 16.74
CA ASP A 419 -11.62 -12.72 16.88
C ASP A 419 -10.34 -13.09 16.15
N THR A 420 -10.06 -12.42 15.03
CA THR A 420 -8.86 -12.65 14.21
C THR A 420 -7.70 -11.70 14.58
N ARG A 421 -7.93 -10.71 15.44
CA ARG A 421 -6.96 -9.66 15.77
C ARG A 421 -6.58 -9.58 17.24
N ASN A 422 -7.13 -10.49 18.06
CA ASN A 422 -7.00 -10.44 19.52
C ASN A 422 -7.50 -9.11 20.13
N GLY A 423 -8.48 -8.48 19.48
CA GLY A 423 -9.10 -7.25 19.97
C GLY A 423 -9.80 -7.42 21.31
N PHE A 424 -10.30 -8.62 21.59
CA PHE A 424 -10.91 -9.01 22.87
C PHE A 424 -9.90 -9.62 23.87
N GLY A 425 -8.59 -9.59 23.59
CA GLY A 425 -7.58 -10.39 24.29
C GLY A 425 -7.49 -10.22 25.81
N LYS A 426 -7.98 -9.10 26.38
CA LYS A 426 -8.08 -8.87 27.83
C LYS A 426 -9.41 -9.38 28.43
N LEU A 427 -10.38 -9.75 27.60
CA LEU A 427 -11.72 -10.17 28.00
C LEU A 427 -11.82 -11.68 27.88
N LYS A 428 -12.16 -12.37 28.99
CA LYS A 428 -12.36 -13.81 29.02
C LYS A 428 -13.85 -14.13 28.88
N SER A 429 -14.23 -14.92 27.88
CA SER A 429 -15.61 -15.39 27.71
C SER A 429 -15.63 -16.63 26.81
N LYS A 430 -16.53 -17.59 27.12
CA LYS A 430 -16.80 -18.74 26.24
C LYS A 430 -17.44 -18.39 24.91
N LYS A 431 -17.86 -17.12 24.73
CA LYS A 431 -18.39 -16.62 23.46
C LYS A 431 -17.30 -16.26 22.45
N ILE A 432 -16.03 -16.15 22.86
CA ILE A 432 -14.93 -15.68 22.04
C ILE A 432 -14.14 -16.87 21.51
N TYR A 433 -14.12 -17.01 20.20
CA TYR A 433 -13.33 -17.97 19.44
C TYR A 433 -12.17 -17.19 18.78
N LYS A 434 -10.94 -17.57 19.06
CA LYS A 434 -9.74 -16.98 18.44
C LYS A 434 -9.49 -17.63 17.07
N ALA A 435 -9.34 -16.82 16.02
CA ALA A 435 -9.10 -17.26 14.64
C ALA A 435 -7.79 -16.68 14.09
#